data_10e7aca5bf8f0a1c1a06b5a17e28329c
#
_entry.id   10e7aca5bf8f0a1c1a06b5a17e28329c
#
_cell.length_a   1.000
_cell.length_b   1.000
_cell.length_c   1.000
_cell.angle_alpha   90.00
_cell.angle_beta   90.00
_cell.angle_gamma   90.00
#
_symmetry.space_group_name_H-M   'P 1'
#
loop_
_entity.id
_entity.type
_entity.pdbx_description
1 polymer ?
#
loop_
_entity_poly.entity_id
_entity_poly.type
_entity_poly.pdbx_seq_one_letter_code
_entity_poly.pdbx_strand_id
1 'polypeptide(L)'
;MKKNIIVLVLITLMLSCNTKKSETKITVADTAAVVKKDTVNVKTDSHYFWSSELGEGGLVMVKTRPAPVDSLTVTNVISMLNSQYPEVVLRLIKISGDTVFVKIHKSDYLTRQMGTSGSEAYLAEATYNLTEIKDIDFVDFKFKEGDHAQPGTFSRTDFIRIK
;
A
#
# COMPACT_ATOMS: atom_id res chain seq x y z
N MET A 1 48.58 -29.18 31.98
CA MET A 1 49.45 -28.29 32.84
C MET A 1 49.10 -26.86 32.54
N LYS A 2 48.84 -26.09 33.64
CA LYS A 2 48.78 -24.61 33.79
C LYS A 2 47.52 -23.97 33.15
N LYS A 3 46.47 -23.62 33.90
CA LYS A 3 46.31 -22.66 34.99
C LYS A 3 46.69 -21.24 34.56
N ASN A 4 45.69 -20.32 34.52
CA ASN A 4 45.55 -19.16 35.40
C ASN A 4 44.45 -18.28 34.82
N ILE A 5 43.40 -18.03 35.54
CA ILE A 5 43.14 -17.05 36.62
C ILE A 5 42.73 -15.69 36.02
N ILE A 6 41.45 -15.42 36.17
CA ILE A 6 40.75 -14.30 36.85
C ILE A 6 41.36 -12.91 36.61
N VAL A 7 40.56 -11.99 36.04
CA VAL A 7 40.33 -10.71 36.70
C VAL A 7 38.91 -10.18 36.37
N LEU A 8 38.12 -10.16 37.42
CA LEU A 8 36.87 -9.46 37.56
C LEU A 8 37.18 -7.96 37.71
N VAL A 9 36.63 -7.13 36.84
CA VAL A 9 36.55 -5.70 37.15
C VAL A 9 35.13 -5.23 36.95
N LEU A 10 34.44 -5.15 38.06
CA LEU A 10 33.19 -4.45 38.28
C LEU A 10 33.51 -2.95 38.24
N ILE A 11 32.97 -2.17 37.34
CA ILE A 11 32.86 -0.73 37.51
C ILE A 11 31.42 -0.32 37.26
N THR A 12 30.70 -0.14 38.33
CA THR A 12 29.48 0.60 38.50
C THR A 12 29.76 2.09 38.51
N LEU A 13 29.07 2.85 37.69
CA LEU A 13 28.88 4.30 37.87
C LEU A 13 27.57 4.65 37.21
N MET A 14 26.55 4.66 37.96
CA MET A 14 25.81 5.68 38.70
C MET A 14 25.61 7.01 37.95
N LEU A 15 24.32 7.25 37.77
CA LEU A 15 23.58 8.51 37.89
C LEU A 15 23.94 9.69 37.00
N SER A 16 22.92 10.08 36.22
CA SER A 16 22.36 11.42 36.49
C SER A 16 20.93 11.53 35.93
N CYS A 17 19.95 11.41 36.77
CA CYS A 17 18.61 11.96 36.58
C CYS A 17 18.69 13.48 36.63
N ASN A 18 18.18 14.15 35.59
CA ASN A 18 17.83 15.56 35.75
C ASN A 18 16.36 15.75 35.39
N THR A 19 15.54 15.58 36.40
CA THR A 19 14.09 15.85 36.38
C THR A 19 13.88 17.34 36.60
N LYS A 20 13.55 18.09 35.58
CA LYS A 20 12.91 19.40 35.77
C LYS A 20 11.40 19.20 35.75
N LYS A 21 10.84 19.12 36.95
CA LYS A 21 9.42 19.22 37.26
C LYS A 21 8.99 20.67 37.06
N SER A 22 8.12 20.90 36.07
CA SER A 22 7.37 22.14 35.98
C SER A 22 5.93 21.81 36.35
N GLU A 23 5.55 22.23 37.54
CA GLU A 23 4.18 22.22 38.02
C GLU A 23 3.42 23.36 37.33
N THR A 24 2.41 23.05 36.55
CA THR A 24 1.37 23.98 36.13
C THR A 24 0.03 23.48 36.61
N LYS A 25 -0.56 24.27 37.43
CA LYS A 25 -1.80 24.23 38.18
C LYS A 25 -2.99 23.86 37.28
N ILE A 26 -3.70 22.78 37.62
CA ILE A 26 -4.93 22.35 36.97
C ILE A 26 -6.07 23.26 37.46
N THR A 27 -6.67 23.98 36.56
CA THR A 27 -7.98 24.56 36.77
C THR A 27 -9.01 23.70 36.01
N VAL A 28 -9.89 23.05 36.74
CA VAL A 28 -10.98 22.24 36.21
C VAL A 28 -12.03 23.20 35.65
N ALA A 29 -12.32 23.10 34.34
CA ALA A 29 -13.52 23.57 33.74
C ALA A 29 -14.07 22.47 32.82
N ASP A 30 -15.18 21.97 33.25
CA ASP A 30 -16.06 21.01 32.59
C ASP A 30 -16.50 21.55 31.23
N THR A 31 -16.16 20.86 30.15
CA THR A 31 -16.87 21.01 28.86
C THR A 31 -16.65 19.76 28.02
N ALA A 32 -17.77 19.17 27.59
CA ALA A 32 -17.95 17.98 26.82
C ALA A 32 -16.89 17.81 25.71
N ALA A 33 -16.09 16.74 25.77
CA ALA A 33 -15.15 16.37 24.75
C ALA A 33 -15.93 15.83 23.54
N VAL A 34 -16.01 16.65 22.49
CA VAL A 34 -16.28 16.22 21.13
C VAL A 34 -15.10 15.32 20.73
N VAL A 35 -15.38 14.04 20.58
CA VAL A 35 -14.44 13.10 19.97
C VAL A 35 -14.16 13.59 18.55
N LYS A 36 -13.06 14.27 18.36
CA LYS A 36 -12.49 14.50 17.03
C LYS A 36 -12.10 13.15 16.48
N LYS A 37 -12.93 12.65 15.58
CA LYS A 37 -12.59 11.59 14.64
C LYS A 37 -11.34 12.08 13.90
N ASP A 38 -10.19 11.50 14.21
CA ASP A 38 -8.95 11.77 13.47
C ASP A 38 -9.23 11.40 12.01
N THR A 39 -9.45 12.43 11.23
CA THR A 39 -9.55 12.32 9.78
C THR A 39 -8.16 11.91 9.31
N VAL A 40 -8.01 10.63 8.98
CA VAL A 40 -6.85 10.11 8.26
C VAL A 40 -6.66 11.05 7.07
N ASN A 41 -5.51 11.69 7.02
CA ASN A 41 -5.11 12.59 5.96
C ASN A 41 -5.09 11.77 4.66
N VAL A 42 -6.19 11.79 3.93
CA VAL A 42 -6.25 11.28 2.57
C VAL A 42 -5.22 12.09 1.81
N LYS A 43 -4.18 11.41 1.34
CA LYS A 43 -3.17 11.99 0.44
C LYS A 43 -3.91 12.44 -0.81
N THR A 44 -4.33 13.69 -0.84
CA THR A 44 -5.17 14.31 -1.90
C THR A 44 -4.42 14.48 -3.23
N ASP A 45 -3.24 13.87 -3.37
CA ASP A 45 -2.37 13.98 -4.54
C ASP A 45 -2.20 12.62 -5.24
N SER A 46 -3.24 11.78 -5.20
CA SER A 46 -3.23 10.53 -5.96
C SER A 46 -3.40 10.84 -7.44
N HIS A 47 -2.40 10.48 -8.24
CA HIS A 47 -2.49 10.49 -9.70
C HIS A 47 -3.47 9.42 -10.21
N TYR A 48 -3.90 8.51 -9.34
CA TYR A 48 -4.85 7.45 -9.63
C TYR A 48 -6.30 7.92 -9.70
N PHE A 49 -7.13 7.17 -10.45
CA PHE A 49 -8.58 7.30 -10.42
C PHE A 49 -9.16 6.52 -9.25
N TRP A 50 -8.52 5.40 -8.90
CA TRP A 50 -8.85 4.54 -7.79
C TRP A 50 -7.63 4.24 -6.95
N SER A 51 -7.76 4.34 -5.64
CA SER A 51 -6.76 3.91 -4.65
C SER A 51 -7.35 2.89 -3.70
N SER A 52 -6.49 2.09 -3.11
CA SER A 52 -6.85 1.15 -2.06
C SER A 52 -6.70 1.80 -0.67
N GLU A 53 -7.60 1.46 0.23
CA GLU A 53 -7.53 1.80 1.65
C GLU A 53 -7.76 0.54 2.48
N LEU A 54 -7.12 0.43 3.65
CA LEU A 54 -7.36 -0.63 4.60
C LEU A 54 -8.49 -0.20 5.55
N GLY A 55 -9.67 -0.84 5.40
CA GLY A 55 -10.80 -0.67 6.30
C GLY A 55 -10.89 -1.81 7.33
N GLU A 56 -11.85 -1.73 8.26
CA GLU A 56 -12.10 -2.78 9.27
C GLU A 56 -12.39 -4.17 8.67
N GLY A 57 -12.87 -4.26 7.43
CA GLY A 57 -13.19 -5.50 6.72
C GLY A 57 -12.12 -5.95 5.71
N GLY A 58 -10.97 -5.27 5.62
CA GLY A 58 -9.90 -5.53 4.66
C GLY A 58 -9.75 -4.43 3.62
N LEU A 59 -9.30 -4.77 2.41
CA LEU A 59 -9.07 -3.83 1.33
C LEU A 59 -10.39 -3.23 0.80
N VAL A 60 -10.42 -1.90 0.67
CA VAL A 60 -11.54 -1.14 0.08
C VAL A 60 -11.00 -0.28 -1.04
N MET A 61 -11.66 -0.28 -2.20
CA MET A 61 -11.31 0.58 -3.32
C MET A 61 -12.08 1.89 -3.25
N VAL A 62 -11.36 3.02 -3.28
CA VAL A 62 -11.92 4.37 -3.19
C VAL A 62 -11.65 5.12 -4.50
N LYS A 63 -12.71 5.69 -5.09
CA LYS A 63 -12.55 6.55 -6.26
C LYS A 63 -12.02 7.92 -5.84
N THR A 64 -10.81 8.25 -6.24
CA THR A 64 -10.10 9.48 -5.83
C THR A 64 -10.42 10.66 -6.73
N ARG A 65 -10.66 10.41 -8.02
CA ARG A 65 -11.02 11.43 -9.01
C ARG A 65 -11.75 10.84 -10.21
N PRO A 66 -12.48 11.65 -10.98
CA PRO A 66 -13.06 11.21 -12.25
C PRO A 66 -11.97 10.88 -13.27
N ALA A 67 -12.18 9.83 -14.06
CA ALA A 67 -11.31 9.50 -15.19
C ALA A 67 -11.73 10.31 -16.44
N PRO A 68 -10.80 10.81 -17.24
CA PRO A 68 -11.09 11.45 -18.53
C PRO A 68 -11.39 10.38 -19.60
N VAL A 69 -12.57 9.75 -19.54
CA VAL A 69 -12.92 8.48 -20.24
C VAL A 69 -12.64 8.54 -21.74
N ASP A 70 -12.87 9.70 -22.38
CA ASP A 70 -12.71 9.84 -23.84
C ASP A 70 -11.24 9.91 -24.31
N SER A 71 -10.30 10.21 -23.40
CA SER A 71 -8.86 10.34 -23.72
C SER A 71 -7.98 9.35 -22.97
N LEU A 72 -8.57 8.47 -22.16
CA LEU A 72 -7.82 7.52 -21.35
C LEU A 72 -7.31 6.36 -22.21
N THR A 73 -5.99 6.13 -22.16
CA THR A 73 -5.35 5.02 -22.87
C THR A 73 -4.66 4.07 -21.92
N VAL A 74 -4.53 2.79 -22.31
CA VAL A 74 -3.80 1.77 -21.52
C VAL A 74 -2.37 2.23 -21.23
N THR A 75 -1.70 2.84 -22.20
CA THR A 75 -0.32 3.32 -22.04
C THR A 75 -0.22 4.41 -20.96
N ASN A 76 -1.17 5.34 -20.93
CA ASN A 76 -1.18 6.42 -19.93
C ASN A 76 -1.44 5.87 -18.53
N VAL A 77 -2.38 4.92 -18.40
CA VAL A 77 -2.66 4.26 -17.11
C VAL A 77 -1.46 3.45 -16.63
N ILE A 78 -0.82 2.67 -17.51
CA ILE A 78 0.40 1.92 -17.15
C ILE A 78 1.53 2.87 -16.73
N SER A 79 1.71 3.99 -17.42
CA SER A 79 2.72 4.99 -17.04
C SER A 79 2.46 5.57 -15.64
N MET A 80 1.20 5.88 -15.35
CA MET A 80 0.75 6.35 -14.04
C MET A 80 1.02 5.30 -12.94
N LEU A 81 0.67 4.03 -13.17
CA LEU A 81 0.92 2.92 -12.25
C LEU A 81 2.41 2.74 -11.98
N ASN A 82 3.24 2.74 -13.03
CA ASN A 82 4.69 2.61 -12.91
C ASN A 82 5.35 3.79 -12.18
N SER A 83 4.79 4.99 -12.28
CA SER A 83 5.28 6.15 -11.54
C SER A 83 5.01 6.03 -10.04
N GLN A 84 3.91 5.41 -9.66
CA GLN A 84 3.51 5.22 -8.27
C GLN A 84 4.25 4.03 -7.63
N TYR A 85 4.50 2.97 -8.40
CA TYR A 85 5.18 1.76 -7.96
C TYR A 85 6.39 1.46 -8.85
N PRO A 86 7.49 2.22 -8.71
CA PRO A 86 8.66 2.09 -9.60
C PRO A 86 9.34 0.73 -9.51
N GLU A 87 9.16 -0.01 -8.41
CA GLU A 87 9.69 -1.36 -8.22
C GLU A 87 8.87 -2.44 -8.94
N VAL A 88 7.61 -2.13 -9.31
CA VAL A 88 6.69 -3.05 -10.00
C VAL A 88 6.39 -2.53 -11.40
N VAL A 89 7.34 -2.74 -12.32
CA VAL A 89 7.22 -2.23 -13.69
C VAL A 89 6.25 -3.08 -14.52
N LEU A 90 5.07 -2.51 -14.77
CA LEU A 90 4.04 -3.07 -15.62
C LEU A 90 4.31 -2.75 -17.09
N ARG A 91 4.15 -3.74 -17.97
CA ARG A 91 4.31 -3.56 -19.42
C ARG A 91 3.11 -4.16 -20.17
N LEU A 92 2.59 -3.42 -21.12
CA LEU A 92 1.53 -3.91 -22.01
C LEU A 92 2.08 -5.03 -22.91
N ILE A 93 1.36 -6.15 -23.01
CA ILE A 93 1.60 -7.20 -23.99
C ILE A 93 0.68 -6.97 -25.19
N LYS A 94 -0.64 -6.92 -24.95
CA LYS A 94 -1.68 -6.73 -25.97
C LYS A 94 -3.01 -6.35 -25.30
N ILE A 95 -3.96 -5.94 -26.12
CA ILE A 95 -5.39 -5.85 -25.78
C ILE A 95 -6.11 -6.85 -26.68
N SER A 96 -7.05 -7.62 -26.13
CA SER A 96 -7.84 -8.58 -26.89
C SER A 96 -9.24 -8.66 -26.28
N GLY A 97 -10.25 -8.27 -27.07
CA GLY A 97 -11.61 -8.10 -26.56
C GLY A 97 -11.64 -7.05 -25.44
N ASP A 98 -12.23 -7.41 -24.34
CA ASP A 98 -12.39 -6.63 -23.12
C ASP A 98 -11.22 -6.78 -22.11
N THR A 99 -10.13 -7.43 -22.52
CA THR A 99 -9.02 -7.81 -21.64
C THR A 99 -7.72 -7.13 -22.03
N VAL A 100 -7.08 -6.47 -21.06
CA VAL A 100 -5.72 -5.96 -21.17
C VAL A 100 -4.75 -6.99 -20.63
N PHE A 101 -3.81 -7.45 -21.46
CA PHE A 101 -2.75 -8.38 -21.08
C PHE A 101 -1.48 -7.61 -20.74
N VAL A 102 -1.00 -7.76 -19.52
CA VAL A 102 0.18 -7.06 -19.00
C VAL A 102 1.21 -8.02 -18.41
N LYS A 103 2.47 -7.58 -18.35
CA LYS A 103 3.55 -8.36 -17.77
C LYS A 103 4.36 -7.54 -16.76
N ILE A 104 4.72 -8.19 -15.65
CA ILE A 104 5.69 -7.73 -14.67
C ILE A 104 6.93 -8.62 -14.78
N HIS A 105 8.03 -8.09 -15.34
CA HIS A 105 9.23 -8.89 -15.61
C HIS A 105 9.99 -9.23 -14.33
N LYS A 106 10.11 -8.27 -13.40
CA LYS A 106 10.78 -8.42 -12.11
C LYS A 106 9.70 -8.38 -11.02
N SER A 107 9.14 -9.55 -10.72
CA SER A 107 8.01 -9.66 -9.79
C SER A 107 8.42 -9.88 -8.33
N ASP A 108 9.72 -10.01 -8.02
CA ASP A 108 10.16 -10.32 -6.66
C ASP A 108 9.72 -9.27 -5.62
N TYR A 109 9.67 -7.99 -6.00
CA TYR A 109 9.15 -6.96 -5.11
C TYR A 109 7.68 -7.19 -4.81
N LEU A 110 6.84 -7.36 -5.83
CA LEU A 110 5.41 -7.64 -5.70
C LEU A 110 5.17 -8.93 -4.90
N THR A 111 5.88 -10.02 -5.25
CA THR A 111 5.52 -11.36 -4.79
C THR A 111 6.18 -11.78 -3.48
N ARG A 112 7.20 -11.04 -3.00
CA ARG A 112 7.98 -11.40 -1.80
C ARG A 112 8.24 -10.25 -0.83
N GLN A 113 8.20 -8.98 -1.28
CA GLN A 113 8.61 -7.85 -0.44
C GLN A 113 7.43 -6.97 -0.01
N MET A 114 6.39 -6.85 -0.82
CA MET A 114 5.21 -6.04 -0.48
C MET A 114 4.32 -6.65 0.61
N GLY A 115 4.46 -7.95 0.89
CA GLY A 115 3.53 -8.69 1.74
C GLY A 115 2.19 -8.94 1.04
N THR A 116 1.35 -9.79 1.62
CA THR A 116 0.07 -10.21 1.01
C THR A 116 -0.87 -9.04 0.77
N SER A 117 -1.07 -8.19 1.79
CA SER A 117 -1.97 -7.03 1.67
C SER A 117 -1.45 -5.99 0.67
N GLY A 118 -0.13 -5.77 0.60
CA GLY A 118 0.46 -4.84 -0.36
C GLY A 118 0.32 -5.35 -1.79
N SER A 119 0.56 -6.63 -2.02
CA SER A 119 0.40 -7.26 -3.33
C SER A 119 -1.06 -7.25 -3.79
N GLU A 120 -2.00 -7.55 -2.89
CA GLU A 120 -3.44 -7.47 -3.16
C GLU A 120 -3.85 -6.04 -3.52
N ALA A 121 -3.39 -5.05 -2.74
CA ALA A 121 -3.64 -3.64 -2.98
C ALA A 121 -3.14 -3.19 -4.37
N TYR A 122 -1.90 -3.55 -4.73
CA TYR A 122 -1.35 -3.24 -6.05
C TYR A 122 -2.17 -3.85 -7.19
N LEU A 123 -2.52 -5.14 -7.11
CA LEU A 123 -3.30 -5.82 -8.15
C LEU A 123 -4.70 -5.21 -8.26
N ALA A 124 -5.34 -4.88 -7.14
CA ALA A 124 -6.63 -4.20 -7.11
C ALA A 124 -6.55 -2.81 -7.76
N GLU A 125 -5.60 -1.98 -7.36
CA GLU A 125 -5.41 -0.64 -7.93
C GLU A 125 -5.14 -0.70 -9.44
N ALA A 126 -4.25 -1.60 -9.87
CA ALA A 126 -3.96 -1.78 -11.29
C ALA A 126 -5.20 -2.21 -12.07
N THR A 127 -5.98 -3.16 -11.54
CA THR A 127 -7.22 -3.63 -12.16
C THR A 127 -8.26 -2.50 -12.24
N TYR A 128 -8.54 -1.81 -11.13
CA TYR A 128 -9.54 -0.75 -11.10
C TYR A 128 -9.20 0.42 -12.01
N ASN A 129 -7.92 0.81 -12.08
CA ASN A 129 -7.49 1.91 -12.94
C ASN A 129 -7.47 1.53 -14.43
N LEU A 130 -7.07 0.31 -14.80
CA LEU A 130 -7.09 -0.17 -16.18
C LEU A 130 -8.51 -0.41 -16.69
N THR A 131 -9.42 -0.87 -15.86
CA THR A 131 -10.84 -1.06 -16.21
C THR A 131 -11.67 0.23 -16.15
N GLU A 132 -11.08 1.41 -15.88
CA GLU A 132 -11.70 2.72 -16.17
C GLU A 132 -11.68 3.06 -17.66
N ILE A 133 -10.85 2.36 -18.45
CA ILE A 133 -10.79 2.52 -19.89
C ILE A 133 -12.04 1.86 -20.49
N LYS A 134 -12.67 2.59 -21.40
CA LYS A 134 -13.89 2.11 -22.06
C LYS A 134 -13.67 0.72 -22.72
N ASP A 135 -14.65 -0.15 -22.59
CA ASP A 135 -14.68 -1.51 -23.14
C ASP A 135 -13.60 -2.45 -22.57
N ILE A 136 -13.00 -2.12 -21.41
CA ILE A 136 -12.07 -2.98 -20.68
C ILE A 136 -12.69 -3.40 -19.36
N ASP A 137 -12.89 -4.70 -19.17
CA ASP A 137 -13.47 -5.29 -17.96
C ASP A 137 -12.48 -6.16 -17.19
N PHE A 138 -11.43 -6.66 -17.87
CA PHE A 138 -10.46 -7.59 -17.30
C PHE A 138 -9.02 -7.14 -17.50
N VAL A 139 -8.15 -7.54 -16.55
CA VAL A 139 -6.70 -7.41 -16.65
C VAL A 139 -6.04 -8.75 -16.41
N ASP A 140 -5.29 -9.25 -17.38
CA ASP A 140 -4.51 -10.49 -17.27
C ASP A 140 -3.07 -10.15 -16.95
N PHE A 141 -2.63 -10.51 -15.74
CA PHE A 141 -1.28 -10.28 -15.25
C PHE A 141 -0.40 -11.50 -15.47
N LYS A 142 0.70 -11.32 -16.17
CA LYS A 142 1.76 -12.31 -16.38
C LYS A 142 2.99 -11.95 -15.57
N PHE A 143 3.33 -12.77 -14.58
CA PHE A 143 4.55 -12.67 -13.78
C PHE A 143 4.91 -14.02 -13.15
N LYS A 144 6.12 -14.11 -12.58
CA LYS A 144 6.50 -15.28 -11.79
C LYS A 144 5.82 -15.20 -10.44
N GLU A 145 5.04 -16.23 -10.09
CA GLU A 145 4.37 -16.35 -8.79
C GLU A 145 5.34 -16.35 -7.61
N GLY A 146 4.85 -16.01 -6.44
CA GLY A 146 5.57 -16.10 -5.18
C GLY A 146 4.62 -16.14 -3.99
N ASP A 147 5.14 -15.90 -2.81
CA ASP A 147 4.41 -16.15 -1.55
C ASP A 147 3.20 -15.21 -1.34
N HIS A 148 3.21 -14.04 -1.97
CA HIS A 148 2.21 -12.99 -1.72
C HIS A 148 1.30 -12.68 -2.91
N ALA A 149 1.63 -13.14 -4.12
CA ALA A 149 0.81 -12.92 -5.30
C ALA A 149 0.97 -14.03 -6.34
N GLN A 150 -0.12 -14.30 -7.05
CA GLN A 150 -0.17 -15.23 -8.17
C GLN A 150 -0.62 -14.51 -9.45
N PRO A 151 -0.09 -14.90 -10.64
CA PRO A 151 -0.56 -14.38 -11.92
C PRO A 151 -2.00 -14.84 -12.17
N GLY A 152 -2.74 -14.09 -12.98
CA GLY A 152 -4.11 -14.43 -13.30
C GLY A 152 -4.83 -13.31 -14.03
N THR A 153 -6.08 -13.58 -14.38
CA THR A 153 -7.01 -12.59 -14.93
C THR A 153 -7.94 -12.11 -13.84
N PHE A 154 -8.00 -10.81 -13.65
CA PHE A 154 -8.77 -10.15 -12.59
C PHE A 154 -9.74 -9.13 -13.17
N SER A 155 -10.87 -9.02 -12.50
CA SER A 155 -11.87 -7.97 -12.67
C SER A 155 -12.05 -7.20 -11.37
N ARG A 156 -12.85 -6.14 -11.36
CA ARG A 156 -13.17 -5.41 -10.11
C ARG A 156 -13.84 -6.29 -9.07
N THR A 157 -14.62 -7.28 -9.49
CA THR A 157 -15.37 -8.17 -8.58
C THR A 157 -14.47 -9.07 -7.75
N ASP A 158 -13.25 -9.36 -8.20
CA ASP A 158 -12.29 -10.20 -7.47
C ASP A 158 -11.75 -9.52 -6.19
N PHE A 159 -11.90 -8.20 -6.09
CA PHE A 159 -11.45 -7.39 -4.94
C PHE A 159 -12.60 -6.82 -4.10
N ILE A 160 -13.85 -7.16 -4.42
CA ILE A 160 -15.01 -6.79 -3.61
C ILE A 160 -15.14 -7.80 -2.48
N ARG A 161 -14.86 -7.37 -1.25
CA ARG A 161 -15.21 -8.17 -0.07
C ARG A 161 -16.67 -7.90 0.29
N ILE A 162 -17.53 -8.88 0.06
CA ILE A 162 -18.91 -8.86 0.50
C ILE A 162 -18.89 -9.02 2.04
N LYS A 163 -19.44 -8.04 2.75
CA LYS A 163 -19.66 -8.10 4.21
C LYS A 163 -20.87 -8.96 4.52
#